data_ad04709909c4df722690da08d10d79f8
#
_entry.id   ad04709909c4df722690da08d10d79f8
#
_cell.length_a   1.000
_cell.length_b   1.000
_cell.length_c   1.000
_cell.angle_alpha   90.00
_cell.angle_beta   90.00
_cell.angle_gamma   90.00
#
_symmetry.space_group_name_H-M   'P 1'
#
loop_
_entity.id
_entity.type
_entity.pdbx_description
1 polymer ?
#
loop_
_entity_poly.entity_id
_entity_poly.type
_entity_poly.pdbx_seq_one_letter_code
_entity_poly.pdbx_strand_id
1 'polypeptide(L)'
;MNFEDVVRTRSSIRGFLPDPVPPELLEKVFELARWSPSGTNIQPWQTFVASGETRDHLRQSFMERARNKEPAAPDHASSKKGKMGDPWKQRQRDCAAVLYEAMDVAWEDREARGQVAFRNFEMFDAPHVAFLCMNEHFGIGNAWDVGMYAQTLMLAMTANGLGSCAQGTMRHYPDLVRDAFNLGPEIKVLFGISFGIPDQSNSVNKARTERAPISESVFFSS
;
A
#
# COMPACT_ATOMS: atom_id res chain seq x y z
N MET A 1 -5.29 19.68 -10.10
CA MET A 1 -6.41 18.73 -10.38
C MET A 1 -7.57 19.07 -9.46
N ASN A 2 -8.81 18.97 -9.94
CA ASN A 2 -9.98 19.02 -9.07
C ASN A 2 -10.13 17.68 -8.31
N PHE A 3 -11.06 17.61 -7.36
CA PHE A 3 -11.22 16.41 -6.50
C PHE A 3 -11.57 15.14 -7.31
N GLU A 4 -12.46 15.26 -8.29
CA GLU A 4 -12.86 14.13 -9.13
C GLU A 4 -11.68 13.59 -9.93
N ASP A 5 -10.88 14.48 -10.53
CA ASP A 5 -9.67 14.10 -11.26
C ASP A 5 -8.69 13.34 -10.35
N VAL A 6 -8.46 13.83 -9.12
CA VAL A 6 -7.56 13.18 -8.16
C VAL A 6 -8.03 11.76 -7.84
N VAL A 7 -9.32 11.60 -7.55
CA VAL A 7 -9.91 10.29 -7.22
C VAL A 7 -9.79 9.32 -8.40
N ARG A 8 -10.08 9.76 -9.63
CA ARG A 8 -10.04 8.92 -10.83
C ARG A 8 -8.62 8.60 -11.29
N THR A 9 -7.70 9.56 -11.14
CA THR A 9 -6.29 9.39 -11.54
C THR A 9 -5.50 8.52 -10.57
N ARG A 10 -5.81 8.58 -9.27
CA ARG A 10 -5.14 7.75 -8.27
C ARG A 10 -5.17 6.27 -8.68
N SER A 11 -4.01 5.70 -8.83
CA SER A 11 -3.82 4.28 -9.12
C SER A 11 -2.66 3.71 -8.29
N SER A 12 -2.53 2.38 -8.25
CA SER A 12 -1.38 1.73 -7.60
C SER A 12 -0.19 1.78 -8.54
N ILE A 13 0.74 2.68 -8.25
CA ILE A 13 1.99 2.85 -8.99
C ILE A 13 3.01 1.82 -8.51
N ARG A 14 3.65 1.11 -9.45
CA ARG A 14 4.59 0.01 -9.16
C ARG A 14 5.93 0.14 -9.90
N GLY A 15 6.22 1.32 -10.40
CA GLY A 15 7.49 1.73 -10.96
C GLY A 15 7.73 3.20 -10.64
N PHE A 16 8.87 3.52 -10.04
CA PHE A 16 9.19 4.86 -9.56
C PHE A 16 10.55 5.29 -10.09
N LEU A 17 10.74 6.60 -10.23
CA LEU A 17 12.07 7.18 -10.40
C LEU A 17 12.85 7.06 -9.08
N PRO A 18 14.18 6.93 -9.14
CA PRO A 18 15.01 6.76 -7.95
C PRO A 18 15.14 8.04 -7.11
N ASP A 19 14.79 9.18 -7.69
CA ASP A 19 14.95 10.48 -7.05
C ASP A 19 14.09 10.60 -5.78
N PRO A 20 14.66 11.08 -4.66
CA PRO A 20 13.87 11.29 -3.46
C PRO A 20 12.86 12.42 -3.65
N VAL A 21 11.73 12.30 -2.99
CA VAL A 21 10.72 13.36 -2.93
C VAL A 21 11.28 14.51 -2.06
N PRO A 22 11.18 15.78 -2.49
CA PRO A 22 11.61 16.91 -1.70
C PRO A 22 10.99 16.95 -0.31
N PRO A 23 11.73 17.28 0.76
CA PRO A 23 11.23 17.26 2.15
C PRO A 23 9.96 18.10 2.36
N GLU A 24 9.89 19.28 1.77
CA GLU A 24 8.74 20.16 1.84
C GLU A 24 7.48 19.56 1.19
N LEU A 25 7.66 18.73 0.17
CA LEU A 25 6.55 18.03 -0.47
C LEU A 25 6.12 16.81 0.37
N LEU A 26 7.08 16.13 1.02
CA LEU A 26 6.76 15.09 2.01
C LEU A 26 5.92 15.67 3.14
N GLU A 27 6.41 16.75 3.77
CA GLU A 27 5.69 17.42 4.86
C GLU A 27 4.27 17.83 4.42
N LYS A 28 4.14 18.42 3.24
CA LYS A 28 2.85 18.86 2.69
C LYS A 28 1.84 17.73 2.56
N VAL A 29 2.22 16.56 2.03
CA VAL A 29 1.27 15.47 1.82
C VAL A 29 0.85 14.81 3.13
N PHE A 30 1.74 14.70 4.11
CA PHE A 30 1.42 14.21 5.44
C PHE A 30 0.58 15.22 6.24
N GLU A 31 0.86 16.52 6.10
CA GLU A 31 0.03 17.58 6.69
C GLU A 31 -1.41 17.55 6.18
N LEU A 32 -1.61 17.30 4.89
CA LEU A 32 -2.95 17.11 4.32
C LEU A 32 -3.62 15.83 4.86
N ALA A 33 -2.87 14.75 4.99
CA ALA A 33 -3.42 13.48 5.44
C ALA A 33 -3.94 13.53 6.88
N ARG A 34 -3.32 14.29 7.78
CA ARG A 34 -3.74 14.38 9.18
C ARG A 34 -5.13 14.99 9.39
N TRP A 35 -5.72 15.63 8.37
CA TRP A 35 -7.10 16.12 8.39
C TRP A 35 -8.14 15.02 8.20
N SER A 36 -7.72 13.77 8.15
CA SER A 36 -8.64 12.63 8.10
C SER A 36 -9.48 12.55 9.39
N PRO A 37 -10.76 12.19 9.29
CA PRO A 37 -11.59 11.99 10.47
C PRO A 37 -11.17 10.74 11.24
N SER A 38 -11.48 10.72 12.54
CA SER A 38 -11.36 9.53 13.39
C SER A 38 -12.42 9.54 14.49
N GLY A 39 -12.75 8.39 15.03
CA GLY A 39 -13.69 8.26 16.14
C GLY A 39 -13.26 9.18 17.29
N THR A 40 -14.16 10.08 17.75
CA THR A 40 -13.90 11.08 18.80
C THR A 40 -12.60 11.89 18.62
N ASN A 41 -12.12 11.97 17.36
CA ASN A 41 -10.88 12.65 16.97
C ASN A 41 -9.60 12.12 17.65
N ILE A 42 -9.55 10.82 17.92
CA ILE A 42 -8.42 10.20 18.63
C ILE A 42 -7.15 10.03 17.77
N GLN A 43 -7.28 10.10 16.43
CA GLN A 43 -6.16 10.10 15.49
C GLN A 43 -5.18 8.93 15.75
N PRO A 44 -5.63 7.67 15.62
CA PRO A 44 -4.89 6.50 16.08
C PRO A 44 -3.70 6.12 15.20
N TRP A 45 -3.57 6.75 14.04
CA TRP A 45 -2.52 6.46 13.07
C TRP A 45 -1.16 6.91 13.56
N GLN A 46 -0.19 6.05 13.40
CA GLN A 46 1.23 6.33 13.52
C GLN A 46 1.89 5.94 12.20
N THR A 47 2.65 6.86 11.61
CA THR A 47 3.24 6.64 10.29
C THR A 47 4.75 6.79 10.38
N PHE A 48 5.45 5.71 10.05
CA PHE A 48 6.91 5.66 10.04
C PHE A 48 7.39 5.62 8.59
N VAL A 49 8.15 6.63 8.19
CA VAL A 49 8.60 6.79 6.80
C VAL A 49 10.07 6.44 6.69
N ALA A 50 10.37 5.37 5.95
CA ALA A 50 11.74 5.00 5.60
C ALA A 50 12.14 5.62 4.25
N SER A 51 13.33 6.18 4.19
CA SER A 51 13.96 6.76 3.02
C SER A 51 15.47 6.46 3.06
N GLY A 52 16.16 6.56 1.92
CA GLY A 52 17.61 6.37 1.86
C GLY A 52 18.06 5.05 2.47
N GLU A 53 19.11 5.09 3.30
CA GLU A 53 19.72 3.88 3.89
C GLU A 53 18.73 3.05 4.72
N THR A 54 17.83 3.69 5.47
CA THR A 54 16.81 2.96 6.25
C THR A 54 15.87 2.17 5.34
N ARG A 55 15.43 2.78 4.25
CA ARG A 55 14.60 2.11 3.24
C ARG A 55 15.36 0.96 2.57
N ASP A 56 16.63 1.18 2.21
CA ASP A 56 17.45 0.18 1.54
C ASP A 56 17.70 -1.04 2.44
N HIS A 57 17.99 -0.80 3.72
CA HIS A 57 18.16 -1.86 4.70
C HIS A 57 16.86 -2.66 4.91
N LEU A 58 15.74 -1.99 5.10
CA LEU A 58 14.44 -2.66 5.22
C LEU A 58 14.11 -3.48 3.96
N ARG A 59 14.29 -2.90 2.77
CA ARG A 59 14.08 -3.60 1.51
C ARG A 59 14.90 -4.89 1.43
N GLN A 60 16.18 -4.82 1.74
CA GLN A 60 17.08 -5.98 1.74
C GLN A 60 16.59 -7.05 2.73
N SER A 61 16.25 -6.66 3.95
CA SER A 61 15.77 -7.58 5.00
C SER A 61 14.44 -8.24 4.63
N PHE A 62 13.49 -7.48 4.08
CA PHE A 62 12.22 -8.04 3.57
C PHE A 62 12.45 -9.05 2.44
N MET A 63 13.31 -8.70 1.49
CA MET A 63 13.65 -9.58 0.35
C MET A 63 14.35 -10.87 0.82
N GLU A 64 15.26 -10.77 1.78
CA GLU A 64 15.99 -11.92 2.33
C GLU A 64 15.02 -12.90 3.00
N ARG A 65 14.16 -12.44 3.90
CA ARG A 65 13.16 -13.29 4.53
C ARG A 65 12.19 -13.93 3.54
N ALA A 66 11.77 -13.16 2.54
CA ALA A 66 10.88 -13.67 1.50
C ALA A 66 11.56 -14.73 0.63
N ARG A 67 12.85 -14.58 0.27
CA ARG A 67 13.65 -15.60 -0.46
C ARG A 67 13.85 -16.86 0.37
N ASN A 68 14.10 -16.71 1.66
CA ASN A 68 14.25 -17.82 2.60
C ASN A 68 12.90 -18.48 2.93
N LYS A 69 11.78 -17.97 2.38
CA LYS A 69 10.42 -18.44 2.64
C LYS A 69 10.06 -18.46 4.12
N GLU A 70 10.56 -17.49 4.88
CA GLU A 70 10.24 -17.38 6.29
C GLU A 70 8.73 -17.15 6.47
N PRO A 71 8.11 -17.81 7.46
CA PRO A 71 6.69 -17.64 7.71
C PRO A 71 6.34 -16.17 8.02
N ALA A 72 5.27 -15.67 7.40
CA ALA A 72 4.74 -14.36 7.77
C ALA A 72 4.13 -14.40 9.18
N ALA A 73 4.48 -13.41 10.01
CA ALA A 73 3.99 -13.26 11.37
C ALA A 73 3.35 -11.88 11.60
N PRO A 74 2.26 -11.57 10.88
CA PRO A 74 1.63 -10.25 10.97
C PRO A 74 1.02 -10.00 12.35
N ASP A 75 1.10 -8.77 12.83
CA ASP A 75 0.51 -8.35 14.11
C ASP A 75 -1.01 -8.54 14.17
N HIS A 76 -1.67 -8.47 13.03
CA HIS A 76 -3.10 -8.72 12.90
C HIS A 76 -3.36 -9.90 11.96
N ALA A 77 -4.19 -10.83 12.38
CA ALA A 77 -4.58 -11.97 11.56
C ALA A 77 -5.21 -11.52 10.23
N SER A 78 -5.06 -12.34 9.20
CA SER A 78 -5.78 -12.12 7.95
C SER A 78 -7.28 -12.13 8.21
N SER A 79 -7.99 -11.14 7.70
CA SER A 79 -9.46 -11.09 7.75
C SER A 79 -10.14 -12.15 6.88
N LYS A 80 -9.38 -12.86 6.04
CA LYS A 80 -9.94 -13.90 5.16
C LYS A 80 -10.28 -15.15 5.95
N LYS A 81 -11.56 -15.32 6.24
CA LYS A 81 -12.11 -16.57 6.75
C LYS A 81 -12.75 -17.35 5.59
N GLY A 82 -12.24 -18.54 5.31
CA GLY A 82 -12.77 -19.40 4.25
C GLY A 82 -12.35 -19.04 2.82
N LYS A 83 -12.99 -19.69 1.84
CA LYS A 83 -12.73 -19.46 0.42
C LYS A 83 -13.57 -18.29 -0.06
N MET A 84 -12.91 -17.33 -0.73
CA MET A 84 -13.60 -16.23 -1.39
C MET A 84 -14.41 -16.78 -2.58
N GLY A 85 -15.72 -16.50 -2.61
CA GLY A 85 -16.60 -16.80 -3.75
C GLY A 85 -16.63 -15.67 -4.78
N ASP A 86 -17.44 -15.86 -5.82
CA ASP A 86 -17.76 -14.81 -6.79
C ASP A 86 -18.74 -13.79 -6.17
N PRO A 87 -18.71 -12.53 -6.61
CA PRO A 87 -17.89 -11.96 -7.70
C PRO A 87 -16.45 -11.55 -7.29
N TRP A 88 -16.12 -11.57 -6.01
CA TRP A 88 -14.82 -11.05 -5.51
C TRP A 88 -13.62 -11.82 -6.05
N LYS A 89 -13.76 -13.14 -6.19
CA LYS A 89 -12.69 -13.98 -6.77
C LYS A 89 -12.44 -13.64 -8.24
N GLN A 90 -13.50 -13.34 -9.00
CA GLN A 90 -13.36 -12.91 -10.39
C GLN A 90 -12.64 -11.57 -10.47
N ARG A 91 -13.04 -10.58 -9.69
CA ARG A 91 -12.37 -9.27 -9.63
C ARG A 91 -10.88 -9.36 -9.26
N GLN A 92 -10.53 -10.31 -8.39
CA GLN A 92 -9.14 -10.58 -8.05
C GLN A 92 -8.35 -11.13 -9.26
N ARG A 93 -8.96 -12.01 -10.05
CA ARG A 93 -8.36 -12.54 -11.28
C ARG A 93 -8.21 -11.47 -12.34
N ASP A 94 -9.24 -10.66 -12.55
CA ASP A 94 -9.22 -9.56 -13.52
C ASP A 94 -8.13 -8.53 -13.18
N CYS A 95 -8.01 -8.20 -11.91
CA CYS A 95 -6.92 -7.33 -11.44
C CYS A 95 -5.53 -7.92 -11.72
N ALA A 96 -5.35 -9.23 -11.49
CA ALA A 96 -4.10 -9.91 -11.79
C ALA A 96 -3.82 -9.97 -13.30
N ALA A 97 -4.85 -10.22 -14.13
CA ALA A 97 -4.72 -10.26 -15.58
C ALA A 97 -4.23 -8.92 -16.15
N VAL A 98 -4.87 -7.81 -15.74
CA VAL A 98 -4.44 -6.45 -16.16
C VAL A 98 -3.00 -6.15 -15.75
N LEU A 99 -2.58 -6.61 -14.57
CA LEU A 99 -1.21 -6.41 -14.10
C LEU A 99 -0.21 -7.23 -14.92
N TYR A 100 -0.51 -8.51 -15.16
CA TYR A 100 0.37 -9.39 -15.93
C TYR A 100 0.49 -8.96 -17.38
N GLU A 101 -0.62 -8.54 -18.02
CA GLU A 101 -0.61 -7.97 -19.36
C GLU A 101 0.30 -6.73 -19.44
N ALA A 102 0.19 -5.80 -18.49
CA ALA A 102 1.03 -4.61 -18.44
C ALA A 102 2.53 -4.91 -18.26
N MET A 103 2.86 -6.08 -17.73
CA MET A 103 4.23 -6.55 -17.48
C MET A 103 4.70 -7.59 -18.50
N ASP A 104 3.91 -7.86 -19.52
CA ASP A 104 4.19 -8.91 -20.54
C ASP A 104 4.44 -10.29 -19.91
N VAL A 105 3.64 -10.65 -18.92
CA VAL A 105 3.72 -11.93 -18.19
C VAL A 105 2.55 -12.83 -18.59
N ALA A 106 2.85 -13.98 -19.17
CA ALA A 106 1.81 -14.96 -19.52
C ALA A 106 1.16 -15.56 -18.27
N TRP A 107 -0.15 -15.80 -18.36
CA TRP A 107 -0.93 -16.35 -17.23
C TRP A 107 -0.41 -17.73 -16.78
N GLU A 108 0.08 -18.54 -17.70
CA GLU A 108 0.61 -19.89 -17.48
C GLU A 108 2.00 -19.87 -16.86
N ASP A 109 2.75 -18.76 -17.01
CA ASP A 109 4.11 -18.61 -16.47
C ASP A 109 4.07 -18.37 -14.95
N ARG A 110 4.14 -19.45 -14.20
CA ARG A 110 4.10 -19.40 -12.72
C ARG A 110 5.35 -18.76 -12.13
N GLU A 111 6.49 -18.89 -12.78
CA GLU A 111 7.73 -18.31 -12.30
C GLU A 111 7.71 -16.80 -12.45
N ALA A 112 7.40 -16.29 -13.64
CA ALA A 112 7.27 -14.85 -13.87
C ALA A 112 6.21 -14.21 -12.96
N ARG A 113 5.05 -14.86 -12.74
CA ARG A 113 4.05 -14.40 -11.77
C ARG A 113 4.58 -14.36 -10.33
N GLY A 114 5.44 -15.34 -9.98
CA GLY A 114 6.16 -15.33 -8.70
C GLY A 114 7.06 -14.11 -8.56
N GLN A 115 7.78 -13.73 -9.61
CA GLN A 115 8.62 -12.53 -9.65
C GLN A 115 7.76 -11.25 -9.50
N VAL A 116 6.62 -11.16 -10.19
CA VAL A 116 5.68 -10.04 -10.03
C VAL A 116 5.22 -9.91 -8.57
N ALA A 117 4.87 -11.02 -7.93
CA ALA A 117 4.48 -11.01 -6.52
C ALA A 117 5.64 -10.60 -5.59
N PHE A 118 6.88 -11.03 -5.92
CA PHE A 118 8.07 -10.71 -5.15
C PHE A 118 8.42 -9.22 -5.17
N ARG A 119 8.06 -8.49 -6.24
CA ARG A 119 8.22 -7.04 -6.35
C ARG A 119 7.63 -6.26 -5.17
N ASN A 120 6.65 -6.82 -4.47
CA ASN A 120 6.13 -6.21 -3.24
C ASN A 120 7.21 -6.08 -2.16
N PHE A 121 8.07 -7.09 -1.99
CA PHE A 121 9.16 -7.05 -1.01
C PHE A 121 10.31 -6.14 -1.45
N GLU A 122 10.41 -5.87 -2.75
CA GLU A 122 11.32 -4.87 -3.31
C GLU A 122 10.79 -3.44 -3.18
N MET A 123 9.61 -3.26 -2.58
CA MET A 123 8.94 -1.95 -2.43
C MET A 123 8.73 -1.24 -3.77
N PHE A 124 8.70 -2.02 -4.88
CA PHE A 124 8.63 -1.52 -6.27
C PHE A 124 9.72 -0.53 -6.64
N ASP A 125 10.89 -0.59 -5.99
CA ASP A 125 12.02 0.35 -6.08
C ASP A 125 11.68 1.80 -5.71
N ALA A 126 10.57 2.02 -5.00
CA ALA A 126 10.18 3.34 -4.54
C ALA A 126 11.26 3.96 -3.61
N PRO A 127 11.56 5.26 -3.74
CA PRO A 127 12.53 5.93 -2.86
C PRO A 127 12.05 6.04 -1.41
N HIS A 128 10.75 5.89 -1.17
CA HIS A 128 10.15 6.00 0.15
C HIS A 128 9.13 4.89 0.41
N VAL A 129 9.02 4.47 1.66
CA VAL A 129 7.94 3.62 2.15
C VAL A 129 7.41 4.16 3.48
N ALA A 130 6.10 4.33 3.57
CA ALA A 130 5.41 4.70 4.79
C ALA A 130 4.76 3.44 5.39
N PHE A 131 5.11 3.10 6.62
CA PHE A 131 4.47 2.03 7.38
C PHE A 131 3.36 2.62 8.23
N LEU A 132 2.13 2.18 7.98
CA LEU A 132 0.94 2.60 8.69
C LEU A 132 0.75 1.68 9.89
N CYS A 133 0.84 2.27 11.08
CA CYS A 133 0.80 1.56 12.35
C CYS A 133 -0.28 2.15 13.25
N MET A 134 -0.61 1.42 14.30
CA MET A 134 -1.39 1.91 15.44
C MET A 134 -0.95 1.22 16.73
N ASN A 135 -1.27 1.81 17.88
CA ASN A 135 -1.00 1.16 19.15
C ASN A 135 -1.92 -0.05 19.36
N GLU A 136 -1.44 -1.08 20.06
CA GLU A 136 -2.17 -2.33 20.33
C GLU A 136 -3.46 -2.16 21.13
N HIS A 137 -3.61 -1.04 21.84
CA HIS A 137 -4.86 -0.70 22.56
C HIS A 137 -6.03 -0.47 21.61
N PHE A 138 -5.76 -0.20 20.34
CA PHE A 138 -6.77 0.07 19.34
C PHE A 138 -7.25 -1.20 18.65
N GLY A 139 -8.56 -1.29 18.43
CA GLY A 139 -9.21 -2.41 17.74
C GLY A 139 -9.50 -2.14 16.28
N ILE A 140 -10.32 -3.03 15.70
CA ILE A 140 -10.70 -2.97 14.28
C ILE A 140 -11.38 -1.65 13.90
N GLY A 141 -12.16 -1.03 14.81
CA GLY A 141 -12.80 0.27 14.56
C GLY A 141 -11.79 1.38 14.33
N ASN A 142 -10.67 1.34 15.02
CA ASN A 142 -9.60 2.34 14.85
C ASN A 142 -8.74 2.05 13.61
N ALA A 143 -8.68 0.78 13.18
CA ALA A 143 -8.05 0.44 11.91
C ALA A 143 -8.83 1.04 10.71
N TRP A 144 -10.14 1.30 10.84
CA TRP A 144 -10.91 2.05 9.84
C TRP A 144 -10.43 3.50 9.73
N ASP A 145 -10.14 4.13 10.88
CA ASP A 145 -9.61 5.50 10.95
C ASP A 145 -8.26 5.57 10.21
N VAL A 146 -7.37 4.58 10.45
CA VAL A 146 -6.09 4.47 9.73
C VAL A 146 -6.32 4.24 8.22
N GLY A 147 -7.35 3.49 7.84
CA GLY A 147 -7.74 3.31 6.43
C GLY A 147 -8.19 4.63 5.77
N MET A 148 -8.97 5.46 6.48
CA MET A 148 -9.37 6.80 6.01
C MET A 148 -8.16 7.72 5.86
N TYR A 149 -7.25 7.71 6.85
CA TYR A 149 -5.99 8.44 6.79
C TYR A 149 -5.14 7.99 5.58
N ALA A 150 -4.97 6.70 5.37
CA ALA A 150 -4.21 6.15 4.26
C ALA A 150 -4.78 6.57 2.90
N GLN A 151 -6.10 6.55 2.74
CA GLN A 151 -6.74 7.00 1.51
C GLN A 151 -6.53 8.51 1.29
N THR A 152 -6.68 9.34 2.32
CA THR A 152 -6.41 10.77 2.24
C THR A 152 -4.96 11.04 1.85
N LEU A 153 -4.00 10.31 2.46
CA LEU A 153 -2.58 10.41 2.13
C LEU A 153 -2.31 10.08 0.65
N MET A 154 -2.86 8.98 0.14
CA MET A 154 -2.68 8.60 -1.27
C MET A 154 -3.32 9.61 -2.23
N LEU A 155 -4.45 10.21 -1.87
CA LEU A 155 -5.06 11.30 -2.67
C LEU A 155 -4.21 12.57 -2.63
N ALA A 156 -3.68 12.94 -1.45
CA ALA A 156 -2.76 14.07 -1.31
C ALA A 156 -1.49 13.88 -2.15
N MET A 157 -0.91 12.67 -2.13
CA MET A 157 0.21 12.31 -3.01
C MET A 157 -0.16 12.49 -4.48
N THR A 158 -1.29 11.93 -4.92
CA THR A 158 -1.74 12.05 -6.32
C THR A 158 -1.98 13.50 -6.73
N ALA A 159 -2.62 14.30 -5.88
CA ALA A 159 -2.87 15.73 -6.13
C ALA A 159 -1.57 16.54 -6.30
N ASN A 160 -0.48 16.05 -5.74
CA ASN A 160 0.84 16.69 -5.79
C ASN A 160 1.83 15.98 -6.73
N GLY A 161 1.34 15.15 -7.66
CA GLY A 161 2.16 14.50 -8.69
C GLY A 161 2.95 13.28 -8.23
N LEU A 162 2.73 12.81 -7.00
CA LEU A 162 3.35 11.60 -6.49
C LEU A 162 2.51 10.36 -6.78
N GLY A 163 3.17 9.25 -7.03
CA GLY A 163 2.58 7.93 -7.10
C GLY A 163 2.66 7.19 -5.77
N SER A 164 1.73 6.27 -5.54
CA SER A 164 1.73 5.44 -4.35
C SER A 164 1.15 4.05 -4.61
N CYS A 165 1.55 3.08 -3.80
CA CYS A 165 1.00 1.73 -3.81
C CYS A 165 0.85 1.20 -2.38
N ALA A 166 -0.39 0.97 -1.94
CA ALA A 166 -0.65 0.31 -0.67
C ALA A 166 -0.33 -1.19 -0.76
N GLN A 167 0.42 -1.72 0.20
CA GLN A 167 0.99 -3.06 0.19
C GLN A 167 0.70 -3.81 1.50
N GLY A 168 -0.23 -4.75 1.44
CA GLY A 168 -0.52 -5.63 2.58
C GLY A 168 0.64 -6.57 2.93
N THR A 169 1.54 -6.87 2.00
CA THR A 169 2.77 -7.66 2.22
C THR A 169 3.74 -7.04 3.21
N MET A 170 3.74 -5.73 3.38
CA MET A 170 4.63 -5.02 4.30
C MET A 170 4.35 -5.33 5.79
N ARG A 171 3.24 -5.97 6.11
CA ARG A 171 2.93 -6.46 7.46
C ARG A 171 3.44 -7.87 7.75
N HIS A 172 4.07 -8.56 6.78
CA HIS A 172 4.51 -9.94 6.97
C HIS A 172 5.59 -10.09 8.04
N TYR A 173 6.45 -9.10 8.15
CA TYR A 173 7.59 -9.08 9.07
C TYR A 173 7.61 -7.77 9.86
N PRO A 174 6.64 -7.58 10.79
CA PRO A 174 6.48 -6.32 11.51
C PRO A 174 7.64 -6.01 12.46
N ASP A 175 8.37 -7.03 12.89
CA ASP A 175 9.59 -6.92 13.68
C ASP A 175 10.68 -6.12 12.93
N LEU A 176 10.87 -6.35 11.63
CA LEU A 176 11.81 -5.56 10.84
C LEU A 176 11.50 -4.06 10.86
N VAL A 177 10.21 -3.71 10.85
CA VAL A 177 9.78 -2.31 10.93
C VAL A 177 10.05 -1.75 12.32
N ARG A 178 9.70 -2.51 13.37
CA ARG A 178 9.97 -2.08 14.75
C ARG A 178 11.47 -1.88 15.01
N ASP A 179 12.29 -2.81 14.56
CA ASP A 179 13.74 -2.70 14.71
C ASP A 179 14.32 -1.48 14.00
N ALA A 180 13.90 -1.24 12.74
CA ALA A 180 14.39 -0.12 11.94
C ALA A 180 14.07 1.26 12.53
N PHE A 181 12.97 1.37 13.27
CA PHE A 181 12.52 2.62 13.89
C PHE A 181 12.64 2.62 15.41
N ASN A 182 13.26 1.59 16.01
CA ASN A 182 13.40 1.43 17.46
C ASN A 182 12.07 1.55 18.22
N LEU A 183 11.05 0.81 17.75
CA LEU A 183 9.69 0.85 18.29
C LEU A 183 9.45 -0.29 19.27
N GLY A 184 8.58 -0.05 20.25
CA GLY A 184 8.12 -1.06 21.17
C GLY A 184 7.14 -2.07 20.54
N PRO A 185 6.91 -3.22 21.20
CA PRO A 185 6.02 -4.27 20.70
C PRO A 185 4.54 -3.85 20.66
N GLU A 186 4.18 -2.77 21.36
CA GLU A 186 2.83 -2.19 21.35
C GLU A 186 2.46 -1.53 20.02
N ILE A 187 3.46 -1.19 19.19
CA ILE A 187 3.23 -0.59 17.86
C ILE A 187 2.99 -1.71 16.85
N LYS A 188 1.76 -1.77 16.35
CA LYS A 188 1.30 -2.81 15.41
C LYS A 188 1.28 -2.30 13.99
N VAL A 189 1.93 -3.04 13.09
CA VAL A 189 2.02 -2.70 11.66
C VAL A 189 0.77 -3.22 10.93
N LEU A 190 0.03 -2.30 10.31
CA LEU A 190 -1.16 -2.64 9.53
C LEU A 190 -0.83 -2.96 8.08
N PHE A 191 -0.09 -2.08 7.42
CA PHE A 191 0.38 -2.23 6.04
C PHE A 191 1.40 -1.14 5.70
N GLY A 192 2.00 -1.21 4.50
CA GLY A 192 2.88 -0.16 4.00
C GLY A 192 2.33 0.52 2.76
N ILE A 193 2.88 1.69 2.45
CA ILE A 193 2.64 2.44 1.21
C ILE A 193 4.00 2.80 0.63
N SER A 194 4.39 2.15 -0.48
CA SER A 194 5.54 2.59 -1.29
C SER A 194 5.14 3.80 -2.12
N PHE A 195 5.99 4.82 -2.19
CA PHE A 195 5.66 6.05 -2.89
C PHE A 195 6.90 6.81 -3.38
N GLY A 196 6.68 7.69 -4.36
CA GLY A 196 7.71 8.50 -5.01
C GLY A 196 7.19 9.13 -6.28
N ILE A 197 8.10 9.61 -7.13
CA ILE A 197 7.77 10.14 -8.46
C ILE A 197 7.50 8.96 -9.39
N PRO A 198 6.31 8.87 -10.03
CA PRO A 198 6.00 7.78 -10.95
C PRO A 198 6.95 7.76 -12.16
N ASP A 199 7.51 6.62 -12.49
CA ASP A 199 8.19 6.42 -13.78
C ASP A 199 7.15 6.22 -14.88
N GLN A 200 6.95 7.25 -15.71
CA GLN A 200 5.99 7.25 -16.82
C GLN A 200 6.38 6.27 -17.93
N SER A 201 7.65 5.89 -18.04
CA SER A 201 8.13 4.94 -19.04
C SER A 201 7.83 3.49 -18.66
N ASN A 202 7.60 3.21 -17.38
CA ASN A 202 7.36 1.87 -16.88
C ASN A 202 5.96 1.37 -17.23
N SER A 203 5.88 0.32 -18.02
CA SER A 203 4.61 -0.24 -18.54
C SER A 203 3.65 -0.66 -17.42
N VAL A 204 4.14 -1.14 -16.27
CA VAL A 204 3.32 -1.55 -15.13
C VAL A 204 2.44 -0.42 -14.61
N ASN A 205 2.87 0.83 -14.77
CA ASN A 205 2.12 2.01 -14.37
C ASN A 205 0.95 2.36 -15.30
N LYS A 206 0.82 1.66 -16.43
CA LYS A 206 -0.33 1.77 -17.34
C LYS A 206 -1.50 0.87 -16.93
N ALA A 207 -1.26 -0.10 -16.05
CA ALA A 207 -2.30 -1.00 -15.55
C ALA A 207 -3.44 -0.22 -14.87
N ARG A 208 -4.67 -0.41 -15.36
CA ARG A 208 -5.88 0.20 -14.79
C ARG A 208 -6.94 -0.87 -14.60
N THR A 209 -7.51 -0.89 -13.42
CA THR A 209 -8.59 -1.81 -13.09
C THR A 209 -9.92 -1.08 -13.03
N GLU A 210 -10.95 -1.71 -13.58
CA GLU A 210 -12.32 -1.23 -13.50
C GLU A 210 -12.88 -1.31 -12.08
N ARG A 211 -14.04 -0.73 -11.89
CA ARG A 211 -14.85 -0.84 -10.68
C ARG A 211 -16.19 -1.45 -11.00
N ALA A 212 -16.72 -2.21 -10.07
CA ALA A 212 -18.09 -2.71 -10.18
C ALA A 212 -19.09 -1.55 -10.29
N PRO A 213 -20.21 -1.77 -10.96
CA PRO A 213 -21.30 -0.81 -11.00
C PRO A 213 -21.74 -0.41 -9.58
N ILE A 214 -22.14 0.85 -9.41
CA ILE A 214 -22.58 1.36 -8.10
C ILE A 214 -23.73 0.55 -7.50
N SER A 215 -24.60 0.01 -8.33
CA SER A 215 -25.72 -0.83 -7.93
C SER A 215 -25.35 -2.14 -7.22
N GLU A 216 -24.08 -2.56 -7.32
CA GLU A 216 -23.61 -3.74 -6.59
C GLU A 216 -23.16 -3.43 -5.14
N SER A 217 -23.02 -2.15 -4.78
CA SER A 217 -22.49 -1.75 -3.47
C SER A 217 -23.28 -0.66 -2.77
N VAL A 218 -24.19 0.03 -3.46
CA VAL A 218 -25.03 1.09 -2.91
C VAL A 218 -26.49 0.80 -3.20
N PHE A 219 -27.27 0.72 -2.13
CA PHE A 219 -28.70 0.40 -2.20
C PHE A 219 -29.46 1.59 -1.62
N PHE A 220 -30.31 2.21 -2.46
CA PHE A 220 -31.20 3.28 -2.05
C PHE A 220 -32.54 2.73 -1.61
N SER A 221 -33.04 3.18 -0.48
CA SER A 221 -34.40 2.90 0.03
C SER A 221 -35.14 4.22 0.12
N SER A 222 -36.33 4.29 -0.48
CA SER A 222 -37.26 5.44 -0.42
C SER A 222 -38.49 5.08 0.43
#